data_1040ae625b3c8ad1ee93fd6978550f40
#
_entry.id   1040ae625b3c8ad1ee93fd6978550f40
#
_cell.length_a   1.000
_cell.length_b   1.000
_cell.length_c   1.000
_cell.angle_alpha   90.00
_cell.angle_beta   90.00
_cell.angle_gamma   90.00
#
_symmetry.space_group_name_H-M   'P 1'
#
loop_
_entity.id
_entity.type
_entity.pdbx_description
1 polymer ?
#
loop_
_entity_poly.entity_id
_entity_poly.type
_entity_poly.pdbx_seq_one_letter_code
_entity_poly.pdbx_strand_id
1 'polypeptide(L)'
;MFPIIPANSAAVAGNQEGIFAFGEPSTDITNLISNAGVVATDVSGVGTARYKAAGCEFGEDEGIIGFGYAGSLPGTAVTNLVSNTGVVASDTAGVGTGRRSLAACSYGEDKGIFGFGEVTGGNTAVTNLVSNVGVVASDTAGVGTARYGLDGCEYGDDKGIFGFGYAPSRTAITSLVSNVGVVASDTAGVGTARSSLAACSYGGDKGIFGFGSSGDGYESITNLVSNVGVVAEDTAGVGTARYGADATQYGGDKGIFGFGGTPSATAVTNLVSNTGVVADDTAGVGTARVELAACSFN
;
A
#
# COMPACT_ATOMS: atom_id res chain seq x y z
N MET A 1 6.07 -16.46 49.81
CA MET A 1 5.66 -17.03 48.51
C MET A 1 4.75 -15.99 47.87
N PHE A 2 5.28 -15.19 46.95
CA PHE A 2 4.47 -14.16 46.25
C PHE A 2 3.78 -14.84 45.06
N PRO A 3 2.47 -14.58 44.83
CA PRO A 3 1.81 -15.12 43.66
C PRO A 3 2.40 -14.49 42.40
N ILE A 4 2.89 -15.32 41.50
CA ILE A 4 3.22 -14.92 40.12
C ILE A 4 1.88 -14.63 39.44
N ILE A 5 1.60 -13.37 39.17
CA ILE A 5 0.54 -12.96 38.28
C ILE A 5 1.05 -13.27 36.87
N PRO A 6 0.43 -14.15 36.07
CA PRO A 6 0.79 -14.28 34.69
C PRO A 6 0.39 -12.98 34.00
N ALA A 7 1.38 -12.28 33.47
CA ALA A 7 1.13 -11.22 32.51
C ALA A 7 0.65 -11.88 31.21
N ASN A 8 -0.65 -12.10 31.12
CA ASN A 8 -1.33 -12.44 29.90
C ASN A 8 -2.18 -11.20 29.53
N SER A 9 -1.51 -10.11 29.16
CA SER A 9 -2.14 -9.14 28.32
C SER A 9 -2.18 -9.78 26.94
N ALA A 10 -3.28 -10.46 26.62
CA ALA A 10 -3.62 -10.62 25.21
C ALA A 10 -3.61 -9.18 24.64
N ALA A 11 -2.76 -8.93 23.67
CA ALA A 11 -2.86 -7.72 22.87
C ALA A 11 -4.32 -7.63 22.45
N VAL A 12 -4.95 -6.50 22.68
CA VAL A 12 -6.29 -6.25 22.15
C VAL A 12 -6.08 -6.28 20.65
N ALA A 13 -6.54 -7.34 20.00
CA ALA A 13 -6.53 -7.39 18.56
C ALA A 13 -7.24 -6.12 18.07
N GLY A 14 -6.59 -5.33 17.22
CA GLY A 14 -7.22 -4.19 16.57
C GLY A 14 -8.52 -4.62 15.89
N ASN A 15 -9.31 -3.70 15.39
CA ASN A 15 -10.57 -4.04 14.71
C ASN A 15 -10.38 -4.78 13.39
N GLN A 16 -9.12 -4.92 12.91
CA GLN A 16 -8.72 -5.68 11.72
C GLN A 16 -9.41 -5.19 10.45
N GLU A 17 -9.55 -3.89 10.32
CA GLU A 17 -10.22 -3.19 9.24
C GLU A 17 -9.19 -2.47 8.35
N GLY A 18 -9.66 -1.93 7.24
CA GLY A 18 -8.87 -1.16 6.32
C GLY A 18 -9.66 -0.04 5.66
N ILE A 19 -8.99 0.75 4.83
CA ILE A 19 -9.59 1.88 4.12
C ILE A 19 -8.99 2.03 2.72
N PHE A 20 -9.86 2.31 1.75
CA PHE A 20 -9.49 2.91 0.47
C PHE A 20 -9.77 4.40 0.54
N ALA A 21 -8.83 5.24 0.14
CA ALA A 21 -8.96 6.69 0.26
C ALA A 21 -8.37 7.43 -0.93
N PHE A 22 -8.90 8.62 -1.19
CA PHE A 22 -8.46 9.50 -2.27
C PHE A 22 -8.64 8.87 -3.67
N GLY A 23 -7.94 9.36 -4.69
CA GLY A 23 -7.95 8.79 -6.04
C GLY A 23 -8.25 9.80 -7.15
N GLU A 24 -8.18 9.32 -8.39
CA GLU A 24 -8.48 10.09 -9.60
C GLU A 24 -9.87 9.71 -10.15
N PRO A 25 -10.77 10.67 -10.43
CA PRO A 25 -10.60 12.14 -10.34
C PRO A 25 -10.23 12.60 -8.94
N SER A 26 -9.40 13.65 -8.83
CA SER A 26 -8.89 14.11 -7.53
C SER A 26 -10.01 14.27 -6.50
N THR A 27 -9.99 13.44 -5.49
CA THR A 27 -11.03 13.37 -4.46
C THR A 27 -10.42 13.10 -3.08
N ASP A 28 -11.19 13.36 -2.03
CA ASP A 28 -10.91 13.02 -0.65
C ASP A 28 -11.82 11.90 -0.11
N ILE A 29 -12.65 11.31 -0.98
CA ILE A 29 -13.57 10.22 -0.64
C ILE A 29 -12.82 9.05 -0.04
N THR A 30 -13.47 8.41 0.95
CA THR A 30 -12.98 7.19 1.59
C THR A 30 -14.03 6.07 1.61
N ASN A 31 -13.58 4.83 1.61
CA ASN A 31 -14.42 3.64 1.80
C ASN A 31 -13.77 2.73 2.84
N LEU A 32 -14.45 2.51 3.95
CA LEU A 32 -13.99 1.55 4.96
C LEU A 32 -14.13 0.11 4.45
N ILE A 33 -13.26 -0.74 4.94
CA ILE A 33 -13.26 -2.18 4.68
C ILE A 33 -13.41 -2.85 6.04
N SER A 34 -14.51 -3.59 6.22
CA SER A 34 -14.72 -4.32 7.47
C SER A 34 -13.75 -5.51 7.60
N ASN A 35 -13.61 -6.05 8.81
CA ASN A 35 -12.84 -7.27 9.07
C ASN A 35 -13.35 -8.54 8.34
N ALA A 36 -14.49 -8.44 7.67
CA ALA A 36 -15.03 -9.47 6.76
C ALA A 36 -14.75 -9.17 5.28
N GLY A 37 -14.00 -8.11 4.94
CA GLY A 37 -13.68 -7.71 3.57
C GLY A 37 -14.84 -7.02 2.83
N VAL A 38 -15.83 -6.50 3.56
CA VAL A 38 -16.96 -5.76 2.96
C VAL A 38 -16.60 -4.29 2.86
N VAL A 39 -16.60 -3.75 1.63
CA VAL A 39 -16.36 -2.34 1.36
C VAL A 39 -17.63 -1.53 1.62
N ALA A 40 -17.53 -0.49 2.44
CA ALA A 40 -18.62 0.43 2.73
C ALA A 40 -18.83 1.46 1.60
N THR A 41 -19.99 2.12 1.60
CA THR A 41 -20.30 3.24 0.72
C THR A 41 -19.36 4.44 0.97
N ASP A 42 -19.31 5.36 0.01
CA ASP A 42 -18.50 6.57 0.11
C ASP A 42 -18.79 7.38 1.37
N VAL A 43 -17.71 7.80 2.02
CA VAL A 43 -17.73 8.80 3.07
C VAL A 43 -16.96 10.02 2.55
N SER A 44 -17.51 11.22 2.74
CA SER A 44 -16.80 12.46 2.43
C SER A 44 -15.52 12.52 3.24
N GLY A 45 -14.42 12.72 2.55
CA GLY A 45 -13.11 12.73 3.16
C GLY A 45 -12.79 14.02 3.90
N VAL A 46 -11.64 14.01 4.52
CA VAL A 46 -11.02 15.14 5.20
C VAL A 46 -9.63 15.35 4.63
N GLY A 47 -9.28 16.59 4.35
CA GLY A 47 -7.97 16.95 3.81
C GLY A 47 -7.97 17.30 2.33
N THR A 48 -6.77 17.51 1.80
CA THR A 48 -6.57 17.91 0.40
C THR A 48 -6.85 16.75 -0.54
N ALA A 49 -7.83 16.91 -1.42
CA ALA A 49 -8.15 15.95 -2.47
C ALA A 49 -6.93 15.69 -3.36
N ARG A 50 -6.56 14.43 -3.56
CA ARG A 50 -5.37 14.03 -4.31
C ARG A 50 -5.44 12.59 -4.81
N TYR A 51 -4.50 12.20 -5.66
CA TYR A 51 -4.32 10.84 -6.15
C TYR A 51 -2.84 10.50 -6.26
N LYS A 52 -2.49 9.23 -6.54
CA LYS A 52 -1.10 8.75 -6.55
C LYS A 52 -0.39 8.97 -5.20
N ALA A 53 -1.15 8.92 -4.13
CA ALA A 53 -0.66 8.85 -2.76
C ALA A 53 -0.35 7.39 -2.41
N ALA A 54 0.25 7.16 -1.26
CA ALA A 54 0.47 5.82 -0.71
C ALA A 54 0.02 5.77 0.75
N GLY A 55 -0.25 4.57 1.26
CA GLY A 55 -0.63 4.36 2.65
C GLY A 55 0.04 3.14 3.27
N CYS A 56 0.23 3.17 4.57
CA CYS A 56 0.68 2.03 5.37
C CYS A 56 0.16 2.13 6.79
N GLU A 57 0.27 1.05 7.53
CA GLU A 57 -0.03 0.95 8.95
C GLU A 57 1.16 1.43 9.79
N PHE A 58 0.89 1.93 10.99
CA PHE A 58 1.86 2.23 12.05
C PHE A 58 1.18 2.12 13.42
N GLY A 59 1.96 2.05 14.50
CA GLY A 59 1.45 2.13 15.87
C GLY A 59 0.57 0.95 16.30
N GLU A 60 0.69 -0.20 15.63
CA GLU A 60 -0.07 -1.44 15.84
C GLU A 60 -1.53 -1.40 15.31
N ASP A 61 -2.24 -0.25 15.34
CA ASP A 61 -3.66 -0.16 14.99
C ASP A 61 -4.06 1.17 14.31
N GLU A 62 -3.11 1.92 13.78
CA GLU A 62 -3.35 3.17 13.08
C GLU A 62 -2.77 3.16 11.66
N GLY A 63 -3.33 3.97 10.77
CA GLY A 63 -2.86 4.11 9.40
C GLY A 63 -2.37 5.53 9.09
N ILE A 64 -1.58 5.66 8.04
CA ILE A 64 -1.15 6.94 7.48
C ILE A 64 -1.24 6.91 5.97
N ILE A 65 -1.78 7.97 5.37
CA ILE A 65 -1.80 8.19 3.93
C ILE A 65 -1.01 9.46 3.64
N GLY A 66 -0.06 9.37 2.72
CA GLY A 66 0.85 10.49 2.48
C GLY A 66 1.20 10.74 1.03
N PHE A 67 1.70 11.96 0.81
CA PHE A 67 2.19 12.41 -0.48
C PHE A 67 1.10 12.47 -1.56
N GLY A 68 1.46 12.30 -2.84
CA GLY A 68 0.54 12.26 -3.96
C GLY A 68 0.46 13.55 -4.76
N TYR A 69 -0.47 13.62 -5.70
CA TYR A 69 -0.67 14.75 -6.60
C TYR A 69 -1.96 15.50 -6.28
N ALA A 70 -1.81 16.76 -5.92
CA ALA A 70 -2.90 17.68 -5.59
C ALA A 70 -3.00 18.87 -6.58
N GLY A 71 -2.76 18.60 -7.87
CA GLY A 71 -2.91 19.60 -8.95
C GLY A 71 -1.64 20.38 -9.30
N SER A 72 -0.52 20.20 -8.61
CA SER A 72 0.76 20.84 -8.93
C SER A 72 1.94 19.89 -8.81
N LEU A 73 2.93 20.05 -9.73
CA LEU A 73 4.19 19.31 -9.65
C LEU A 73 5.14 19.94 -8.62
N PRO A 74 5.95 19.10 -7.95
CA PRO A 74 6.19 17.65 -8.14
C PRO A 74 5.12 16.75 -7.53
N GLY A 75 4.24 17.27 -6.73
CA GLY A 75 3.31 16.62 -5.83
C GLY A 75 3.39 17.24 -4.44
N THR A 76 2.64 16.72 -3.50
CA THR A 76 2.65 17.15 -2.10
C THR A 76 3.41 16.17 -1.21
N ALA A 77 3.82 16.62 -0.03
CA ALA A 77 4.30 15.77 1.06
C ALA A 77 3.32 15.76 2.25
N VAL A 78 2.11 16.30 2.07
CA VAL A 78 1.03 16.30 3.08
C VAL A 78 0.69 14.87 3.47
N THR A 79 0.39 14.64 4.74
CA THR A 79 -0.05 13.36 5.27
C THR A 79 -1.35 13.49 6.06
N ASN A 80 -2.12 12.41 6.13
CA ASN A 80 -3.30 12.27 6.97
C ASN A 80 -3.18 10.99 7.79
N LEU A 81 -3.31 11.09 9.08
CA LEU A 81 -3.41 9.93 9.95
C LEU A 81 -4.81 9.31 9.84
N VAL A 82 -4.87 8.00 9.99
CA VAL A 82 -6.11 7.24 10.03
C VAL A 82 -6.17 6.54 11.38
N SER A 83 -7.21 6.84 12.15
CA SER A 83 -7.39 6.22 13.47
C SER A 83 -7.78 4.73 13.35
N ASN A 84 -7.68 4.00 14.43
CA ASN A 84 -8.12 2.61 14.54
C ASN A 84 -9.65 2.39 14.36
N THR A 85 -10.41 3.43 14.08
CA THR A 85 -11.82 3.38 13.68
C THR A 85 -12.03 3.87 12.25
N GLY A 86 -10.95 4.02 11.47
CA GLY A 86 -10.98 4.46 10.08
C GLY A 86 -11.32 5.93 9.88
N VAL A 87 -11.16 6.76 10.90
CA VAL A 87 -11.38 8.22 10.78
C VAL A 87 -10.09 8.87 10.26
N VAL A 88 -10.19 9.48 9.08
CA VAL A 88 -9.08 10.25 8.48
C VAL A 88 -9.00 11.61 9.14
N ALA A 89 -7.82 11.96 9.66
CA ALA A 89 -7.55 13.27 10.26
C ALA A 89 -7.29 14.34 9.20
N SER A 90 -7.37 15.62 9.59
CA SER A 90 -7.00 16.75 8.74
C SER A 90 -5.52 16.68 8.33
N ASP A 91 -5.18 17.42 7.27
CA ASP A 91 -3.83 17.49 6.73
C ASP A 91 -2.78 17.86 7.79
N THR A 92 -1.75 17.04 7.86
CA THR A 92 -0.49 17.36 8.55
C THR A 92 0.48 17.90 7.52
N ALA A 93 1.15 19.01 7.87
CA ALA A 93 2.15 19.63 7.01
C ALA A 93 3.24 18.63 6.61
N GLY A 94 3.52 18.58 5.31
CA GLY A 94 4.44 17.60 4.75
C GLY A 94 5.87 17.76 5.20
N VAL A 95 6.55 16.64 5.38
CA VAL A 95 7.99 16.54 5.63
C VAL A 95 8.65 15.84 4.47
N GLY A 96 9.79 16.38 4.02
CA GLY A 96 10.52 15.83 2.86
C GLY A 96 10.06 16.35 1.51
N THR A 97 10.60 15.74 0.46
CA THR A 97 10.36 16.13 -0.93
C THR A 97 8.98 15.66 -1.40
N GLY A 98 8.13 16.61 -1.81
CA GLY A 98 6.82 16.31 -2.39
C GLY A 98 6.96 15.44 -3.65
N ARG A 99 6.21 14.35 -3.73
CA ARG A 99 6.27 13.37 -4.83
C ARG A 99 4.96 12.61 -4.98
N ARG A 100 4.80 11.90 -6.08
CA ARG A 100 3.62 11.11 -6.44
C ARG A 100 4.00 9.73 -6.96
N SER A 101 3.02 8.84 -7.10
CA SER A 101 3.21 7.46 -7.58
C SER A 101 4.33 6.73 -6.82
N LEU A 102 4.44 7.04 -5.54
CA LEU A 102 5.34 6.40 -4.58
C LEU A 102 4.65 5.15 -4.01
N ALA A 103 5.36 4.41 -3.18
CA ALA A 103 4.82 3.28 -2.42
C ALA A 103 5.01 3.50 -0.92
N ALA A 104 4.29 2.68 -0.13
CA ALA A 104 4.50 2.58 1.30
C ALA A 104 4.38 1.13 1.76
N CYS A 105 4.98 0.80 2.88
CA CYS A 105 4.79 -0.46 3.58
C CYS A 105 5.10 -0.31 5.07
N SER A 106 4.62 -1.24 5.87
CA SER A 106 4.97 -1.35 7.29
C SER A 106 6.30 -2.08 7.46
N TYR A 107 6.96 -1.87 8.61
CA TYR A 107 8.15 -2.58 9.05
C TYR A 107 8.33 -2.43 10.57
N GLY A 108 9.10 -3.33 11.18
CA GLY A 108 9.47 -3.25 12.59
C GLY A 108 8.28 -3.34 13.52
N GLU A 109 7.25 -4.10 13.11
CA GLU A 109 5.99 -4.36 13.83
C GLU A 109 5.06 -3.14 13.92
N ASP A 110 5.56 -1.93 14.19
CA ASP A 110 4.78 -0.74 14.53
C ASP A 110 5.14 0.53 13.74
N LYS A 111 5.89 0.41 12.65
CA LYS A 111 6.42 1.56 11.88
C LYS A 111 6.10 1.44 10.40
N GLY A 112 6.11 2.59 9.71
CA GLY A 112 5.91 2.66 8.28
C GLY A 112 7.08 3.33 7.53
N ILE A 113 7.11 3.15 6.22
CA ILE A 113 8.06 3.81 5.33
C ILE A 113 7.39 4.18 4.01
N PHE A 114 7.55 5.42 3.60
CA PHE A 114 7.26 5.88 2.24
C PHE A 114 8.52 5.82 1.39
N GLY A 115 8.44 5.33 0.17
CA GLY A 115 9.62 5.20 -0.68
C GLY A 115 9.38 5.43 -2.16
N PHE A 116 10.44 5.85 -2.85
CA PHE A 116 10.47 6.02 -4.29
C PHE A 116 9.51 7.10 -4.81
N GLY A 117 9.07 6.97 -6.07
CA GLY A 117 8.09 7.87 -6.69
C GLY A 117 8.68 8.81 -7.72
N GLU A 118 7.84 9.75 -8.16
CA GLU A 118 8.15 10.75 -9.19
C GLU A 118 8.22 12.15 -8.60
N VAL A 119 9.27 12.88 -8.95
CA VAL A 119 9.52 14.28 -8.57
C VAL A 119 9.65 15.14 -9.83
N THR A 120 9.75 16.46 -9.67
CA THR A 120 10.08 17.34 -10.81
C THR A 120 11.44 16.96 -11.37
N GLY A 121 11.44 16.54 -12.63
CA GLY A 121 12.67 16.20 -13.36
C GLY A 121 13.02 14.71 -13.39
N GLY A 122 12.20 13.83 -12.80
CA GLY A 122 12.41 12.39 -12.92
C GLY A 122 11.95 11.55 -11.73
N ASN A 123 12.47 10.36 -11.65
CA ASN A 123 12.16 9.40 -10.59
C ASN A 123 13.13 9.58 -9.42
N THR A 124 12.70 9.17 -8.24
CA THR A 124 13.52 9.16 -7.03
C THR A 124 13.47 7.81 -6.34
N ALA A 125 14.50 7.51 -5.53
CA ALA A 125 14.53 6.39 -4.60
C ALA A 125 14.56 6.87 -3.14
N VAL A 126 14.33 8.17 -2.90
CA VAL A 126 14.24 8.76 -1.55
C VAL A 126 13.19 8.07 -0.71
N THR A 127 13.47 7.90 0.58
CA THR A 127 12.54 7.33 1.55
C THR A 127 12.31 8.24 2.75
N ASN A 128 11.15 8.09 3.40
CA ASN A 128 10.81 8.74 4.66
C ASN A 128 10.26 7.70 5.62
N LEU A 129 10.91 7.55 6.76
CA LEU A 129 10.43 6.66 7.82
C LEU A 129 9.24 7.29 8.55
N VAL A 130 8.33 6.45 8.97
CA VAL A 130 7.19 6.81 9.83
C VAL A 130 7.40 6.14 11.18
N SER A 131 7.38 6.93 12.25
CA SER A 131 7.49 6.41 13.62
C SER A 131 6.19 5.71 14.05
N ASN A 132 6.26 4.97 15.15
CA ASN A 132 5.09 4.35 15.78
C ASN A 132 4.06 5.33 16.41
N VAL A 133 4.23 6.61 16.20
CA VAL A 133 3.26 7.66 16.55
C VAL A 133 2.91 8.53 15.32
N GLY A 134 3.10 7.99 14.11
CA GLY A 134 2.72 8.63 12.85
C GLY A 134 3.56 9.85 12.44
N VAL A 135 4.73 10.05 13.02
CA VAL A 135 5.63 11.16 12.66
C VAL A 135 6.51 10.75 11.48
N VAL A 136 6.39 11.51 10.37
CA VAL A 136 7.22 11.31 9.18
C VAL A 136 8.58 11.99 9.36
N ALA A 137 9.65 11.24 9.13
CA ALA A 137 11.01 11.74 9.17
C ALA A 137 11.39 12.48 7.87
N SER A 138 12.46 13.28 7.92
CA SER A 138 13.06 13.91 6.74
C SER A 138 13.57 12.86 5.74
N ASP A 139 13.82 13.31 4.50
CA ASP A 139 14.32 12.47 3.42
C ASP A 139 15.60 11.71 3.80
N THR A 140 15.56 10.41 3.57
CA THR A 140 16.75 9.55 3.58
C THR A 140 17.16 9.27 2.13
N ALA A 141 18.46 9.38 1.85
CA ALA A 141 18.98 9.12 0.51
C ALA A 141 18.59 7.72 0.04
N GLY A 142 18.07 7.66 -1.18
CA GLY A 142 17.56 6.42 -1.75
C GLY A 142 18.62 5.37 -2.04
N VAL A 143 18.22 4.12 -1.93
CA VAL A 143 19.00 2.95 -2.34
C VAL A 143 18.23 2.22 -3.44
N GLY A 144 18.93 1.69 -4.43
CA GLY A 144 18.33 1.01 -5.58
C GLY A 144 17.93 1.94 -6.71
N THR A 145 17.29 1.39 -7.73
CA THR A 145 16.87 2.09 -8.95
C THR A 145 15.67 2.99 -8.69
N ALA A 146 15.85 4.29 -8.91
CA ALA A 146 14.78 5.28 -8.82
C ALA A 146 13.63 4.95 -9.78
N ARG A 147 12.40 4.81 -9.26
CA ARG A 147 11.23 4.38 -10.04
C ARG A 147 9.92 4.87 -9.44
N TYR A 148 8.85 4.84 -10.21
CA TYR A 148 7.50 5.20 -9.79
C TYR A 148 6.48 4.14 -10.18
N GLY A 149 5.25 4.24 -9.67
CA GLY A 149 4.18 3.28 -9.95
C GLY A 149 4.53 1.86 -9.52
N LEU A 150 5.34 1.77 -8.48
CA LEU A 150 5.62 0.56 -7.72
C LEU A 150 4.61 0.47 -6.57
N ASP A 151 4.63 -0.65 -5.86
CA ASP A 151 3.92 -0.74 -4.58
C ASP A 151 4.74 -1.53 -3.56
N GLY A 152 4.22 -1.62 -2.31
CA GLY A 152 4.90 -2.27 -1.21
C GLY A 152 3.96 -2.96 -0.24
N CYS A 153 4.48 -3.99 0.42
CA CYS A 153 3.77 -4.70 1.48
C CYS A 153 4.75 -5.16 2.56
N GLU A 154 4.22 -5.56 3.69
CA GLU A 154 4.97 -6.21 4.75
C GLU A 154 5.14 -7.70 4.47
N TYR A 155 6.19 -8.31 5.00
CA TYR A 155 6.43 -9.75 5.05
C TYR A 155 7.27 -10.12 6.28
N GLY A 156 7.15 -11.37 6.74
CA GLY A 156 7.95 -11.90 7.83
C GLY A 156 7.73 -11.17 9.16
N ASP A 157 6.52 -10.69 9.38
CA ASP A 157 6.02 -9.99 10.56
C ASP A 157 6.64 -8.60 10.85
N ASP A 158 7.86 -8.31 10.38
CA ASP A 158 8.60 -7.11 10.77
C ASP A 158 9.38 -6.44 9.62
N LYS A 159 9.20 -6.89 8.38
CA LYS A 159 9.97 -6.41 7.21
C LYS A 159 9.06 -5.96 6.09
N GLY A 160 9.55 -5.03 5.27
CA GLY A 160 8.84 -4.56 4.09
C GLY A 160 9.54 -4.94 2.79
N ILE A 161 8.79 -4.85 1.69
CA ILE A 161 9.30 -5.00 0.33
C ILE A 161 8.63 -3.99 -0.58
N PHE A 162 9.43 -3.29 -1.39
CA PHE A 162 8.97 -2.50 -2.52
C PHE A 162 9.22 -3.28 -3.80
N GLY A 163 8.25 -3.34 -4.71
CA GLY A 163 8.40 -4.13 -5.92
C GLY A 163 7.84 -3.50 -7.18
N PHE A 164 8.41 -3.94 -8.32
CA PHE A 164 7.98 -3.55 -9.65
C PHE A 164 8.15 -2.04 -9.93
N GLY A 165 7.29 -1.48 -10.81
CA GLY A 165 7.27 -0.06 -11.13
C GLY A 165 7.87 0.29 -12.50
N TYR A 166 8.13 1.58 -12.72
CA TYR A 166 8.65 2.13 -13.97
C TYR A 166 9.95 2.91 -13.74
N ALA A 167 11.02 2.46 -14.39
CA ALA A 167 12.34 3.13 -14.43
C ALA A 167 12.92 2.90 -15.82
N PRO A 168 13.17 3.87 -16.61
CA PRO A 168 13.04 4.08 -18.06
C PRO A 168 12.13 3.07 -18.82
N SER A 169 11.85 1.94 -18.24
CA SER A 169 10.89 0.93 -18.70
C SER A 169 10.26 0.26 -17.49
N ARG A 170 9.19 -0.51 -17.69
CA ARG A 170 8.61 -1.33 -16.61
C ARG A 170 9.63 -2.34 -16.12
N THR A 171 9.59 -2.62 -14.84
CA THR A 171 10.53 -3.53 -14.19
C THR A 171 9.81 -4.43 -13.18
N ALA A 172 10.42 -5.57 -12.87
CA ALA A 172 9.98 -6.48 -11.80
C ALA A 172 10.99 -6.51 -10.63
N ILE A 173 11.98 -5.61 -10.62
CA ILE A 173 12.97 -5.54 -9.51
C ILE A 173 12.27 -5.27 -8.18
N THR A 174 12.88 -5.75 -7.10
CA THR A 174 12.39 -5.53 -5.75
C THR A 174 13.49 -4.98 -4.85
N SER A 175 13.10 -4.27 -3.80
CA SER A 175 14.01 -3.74 -2.77
C SER A 175 13.45 -4.09 -1.41
N LEU A 176 14.17 -4.88 -0.63
CA LEU A 176 13.76 -5.31 0.71
C LEU A 176 13.96 -4.17 1.71
N VAL A 177 13.09 -4.10 2.69
CA VAL A 177 13.19 -3.18 3.84
C VAL A 177 13.40 -4.01 5.10
N SER A 178 14.47 -3.73 5.82
CA SER A 178 14.75 -4.41 7.09
C SER A 178 13.80 -3.94 8.21
N ASN A 179 13.77 -4.68 9.30
CA ASN A 179 12.99 -4.33 10.51
C ASN A 179 13.47 -3.06 11.25
N VAL A 180 14.49 -2.39 10.75
CA VAL A 180 14.94 -1.08 11.21
C VAL A 180 14.79 0.01 10.13
N GLY A 181 14.03 -0.28 9.06
CA GLY A 181 13.71 0.66 8.00
C GLY A 181 14.84 0.93 7.00
N VAL A 182 15.83 0.05 6.90
CA VAL A 182 16.91 0.17 5.91
C VAL A 182 16.50 -0.53 4.62
N VAL A 183 16.47 0.23 3.51
CA VAL A 183 16.20 -0.31 2.18
C VAL A 183 17.48 -0.93 1.62
N ALA A 184 17.38 -2.16 1.16
CA ALA A 184 18.48 -2.88 0.51
C ALA A 184 18.61 -2.50 -0.97
N SER A 185 19.75 -2.82 -1.59
CA SER A 185 19.94 -2.76 -3.04
C SER A 185 18.96 -3.67 -3.77
N ASP A 186 18.69 -3.35 -5.04
CA ASP A 186 17.74 -4.09 -5.86
C ASP A 186 18.08 -5.58 -5.96
N THR A 187 17.04 -6.39 -5.84
CA THR A 187 17.03 -7.81 -6.18
C THR A 187 16.48 -7.98 -7.60
N ALA A 188 17.06 -8.87 -8.37
CA ALA A 188 16.62 -9.17 -9.73
C ALA A 188 15.12 -9.54 -9.72
N GLY A 189 14.40 -8.98 -10.67
CA GLY A 189 12.96 -9.15 -10.78
C GLY A 189 12.55 -10.58 -11.19
N VAL A 190 11.40 -10.98 -10.70
CA VAL A 190 10.72 -12.23 -11.04
C VAL A 190 9.34 -11.89 -11.57
N GLY A 191 8.90 -12.61 -12.61
CA GLY A 191 7.61 -12.39 -13.26
C GLY A 191 7.57 -11.24 -14.26
N THR A 192 6.37 -10.93 -14.76
CA THR A 192 6.12 -9.91 -15.77
C THR A 192 6.33 -8.50 -15.24
N ALA A 193 7.24 -7.75 -15.87
CA ALA A 193 7.53 -6.36 -15.53
C ALA A 193 6.31 -5.46 -15.74
N ARG A 194 5.88 -4.75 -14.68
CA ARG A 194 4.67 -3.91 -14.71
C ARG A 194 4.74 -2.73 -13.73
N SER A 195 3.85 -1.76 -13.90
CA SER A 195 3.72 -0.57 -13.05
C SER A 195 2.25 -0.31 -12.73
N SER A 196 1.96 0.62 -11.82
CA SER A 196 0.61 0.93 -11.32
C SER A 196 -0.14 -0.33 -10.88
N LEU A 197 0.59 -1.21 -10.22
CA LEU A 197 0.11 -2.42 -9.56
C LEU A 197 -0.25 -2.10 -8.10
N ALA A 198 -0.77 -3.07 -7.40
CA ALA A 198 -1.08 -2.97 -5.98
C ALA A 198 -0.42 -4.09 -5.17
N ALA A 199 -0.22 -3.88 -3.87
CA ALA A 199 0.33 -4.88 -2.98
C ALA A 199 -0.33 -4.83 -1.59
N CYS A 200 -0.44 -5.98 -0.95
CA CYS A 200 -0.86 -6.07 0.45
C CYS A 200 -0.25 -7.30 1.13
N SER A 201 -0.35 -7.33 2.45
CA SER A 201 0.00 -8.50 3.24
C SER A 201 -1.16 -9.50 3.30
N TYR A 202 -0.84 -10.79 3.52
CA TYR A 202 -1.80 -11.87 3.76
C TYR A 202 -1.14 -12.98 4.58
N GLY A 203 -1.96 -13.85 5.18
CA GLY A 203 -1.48 -15.02 5.91
C GLY A 203 -0.67 -14.69 7.16
N GLY A 204 -0.77 -13.45 7.64
CA GLY A 204 0.00 -12.92 8.76
C GLY A 204 1.40 -12.45 8.37
N ASP A 205 2.17 -13.27 7.67
CA ASP A 205 3.62 -13.08 7.45
C ASP A 205 4.05 -13.01 5.97
N LYS A 206 3.11 -12.90 5.03
CA LYS A 206 3.36 -12.96 3.57
C LYS A 206 2.78 -11.75 2.86
N GLY A 207 3.28 -11.49 1.64
CA GLY A 207 2.79 -10.44 0.77
C GLY A 207 2.35 -10.95 -0.60
N ILE A 208 1.63 -10.09 -1.32
CA ILE A 208 1.19 -10.33 -2.68
C ILE A 208 1.24 -9.03 -3.48
N PHE A 209 1.82 -9.09 -4.67
CA PHE A 209 1.71 -8.06 -5.70
C PHE A 209 0.68 -8.50 -6.73
N GLY A 210 -0.19 -7.59 -7.18
CA GLY A 210 -1.21 -7.95 -8.15
C GLY A 210 -1.61 -6.83 -9.10
N PHE A 211 -2.19 -7.24 -10.24
CA PHE A 211 -2.72 -6.32 -11.24
C PHE A 211 -1.63 -5.42 -11.88
N GLY A 212 -2.02 -4.23 -12.37
CA GLY A 212 -1.10 -3.26 -12.95
C GLY A 212 -1.10 -3.23 -14.48
N SER A 213 -0.10 -2.57 -15.05
CA SER A 213 0.06 -2.43 -16.51
C SER A 213 1.41 -2.94 -16.95
N SER A 214 1.42 -3.87 -17.89
CA SER A 214 2.60 -4.38 -18.60
C SER A 214 2.81 -3.64 -19.93
N GLY A 215 3.80 -4.08 -20.73
CA GLY A 215 3.97 -3.61 -22.12
C GLY A 215 2.80 -3.98 -23.04
N ASP A 216 2.11 -5.05 -22.72
CA ASP A 216 1.07 -5.65 -23.55
C ASP A 216 -0.36 -5.24 -23.14
N GLY A 217 -0.53 -4.54 -22.01
CA GLY A 217 -1.84 -4.08 -21.56
C GLY A 217 -1.99 -4.03 -20.04
N TYR A 218 -3.22 -4.18 -19.58
CA TYR A 218 -3.54 -4.32 -18.17
C TYR A 218 -3.50 -5.79 -17.76
N GLU A 219 -3.10 -6.03 -16.52
CA GLU A 219 -2.88 -7.36 -16.00
C GLU A 219 -3.81 -7.65 -14.82
N SER A 220 -4.11 -8.94 -14.61
CA SER A 220 -4.71 -9.48 -13.38
C SER A 220 -3.82 -10.54 -12.73
N ILE A 221 -2.60 -10.75 -13.26
CA ILE A 221 -1.62 -11.68 -12.68
C ILE A 221 -1.16 -11.22 -11.30
N THR A 222 -0.72 -12.18 -10.50
CA THR A 222 -0.20 -11.91 -9.15
C THR A 222 1.13 -12.62 -8.91
N ASN A 223 1.92 -12.08 -7.97
CA ASN A 223 3.15 -12.69 -7.48
C ASN A 223 3.11 -12.74 -5.96
N LEU A 224 3.21 -13.93 -5.41
CA LEU A 224 3.25 -14.13 -3.97
C LEU A 224 4.64 -13.78 -3.44
N VAL A 225 4.69 -13.21 -2.25
CA VAL A 225 5.90 -12.93 -1.49
C VAL A 225 5.93 -13.84 -0.27
N SER A 226 6.99 -14.63 -0.14
CA SER A 226 7.18 -15.51 1.02
C SER A 226 7.54 -14.70 2.28
N ASN A 227 7.45 -15.34 3.44
CA ASN A 227 7.87 -14.75 4.73
C ASN A 227 9.38 -14.50 4.87
N VAL A 228 10.15 -14.79 3.85
CA VAL A 228 11.59 -14.43 3.76
C VAL A 228 11.85 -13.44 2.62
N GLY A 229 10.81 -12.82 2.05
CA GLY A 229 10.92 -11.79 1.04
C GLY A 229 11.24 -12.29 -0.39
N VAL A 230 11.02 -13.58 -0.66
CA VAL A 230 11.20 -14.14 -2.01
C VAL A 230 9.91 -14.00 -2.80
N VAL A 231 10.00 -13.33 -3.94
CA VAL A 231 8.88 -13.18 -4.88
C VAL A 231 8.80 -14.41 -5.78
N ALA A 232 7.61 -14.97 -5.90
CA ALA A 232 7.33 -16.12 -6.78
C ALA A 232 7.06 -15.68 -8.23
N GLU A 233 7.15 -16.62 -9.17
CA GLU A 233 6.71 -16.44 -10.57
C GLU A 233 5.24 -16.03 -10.66
N ASP A 234 4.83 -15.55 -11.84
CA ASP A 234 3.46 -15.14 -12.10
C ASP A 234 2.44 -16.26 -11.83
N THR A 235 1.45 -15.96 -11.04
CA THR A 235 0.23 -16.74 -10.90
C THR A 235 -0.81 -16.20 -11.88
N ALA A 236 -1.47 -17.10 -12.60
CA ALA A 236 -2.52 -16.72 -13.56
C ALA A 236 -3.56 -15.80 -12.90
N GLY A 237 -3.88 -14.73 -13.61
CA GLY A 237 -4.78 -13.70 -13.11
C GLY A 237 -6.20 -14.17 -12.91
N VAL A 238 -6.85 -13.65 -11.88
CA VAL A 238 -8.28 -13.80 -11.59
C VAL A 238 -8.92 -12.42 -11.59
N GLY A 239 -10.14 -12.33 -12.10
CA GLY A 239 -10.89 -11.08 -12.20
C GLY A 239 -10.45 -10.19 -13.37
N THR A 240 -10.99 -8.98 -13.38
CA THR A 240 -10.81 -8.01 -14.46
C THR A 240 -9.42 -7.35 -14.38
N ALA A 241 -8.63 -7.52 -15.45
CA ALA A 241 -7.32 -6.90 -15.59
C ALA A 241 -7.43 -5.37 -15.53
N ARG A 242 -6.62 -4.70 -14.66
CA ARG A 242 -6.71 -3.26 -14.41
C ARG A 242 -5.41 -2.66 -13.85
N TYR A 243 -5.27 -1.37 -13.99
CA TYR A 243 -4.17 -0.57 -13.44
C TYR A 243 -4.66 0.40 -12.36
N GLY A 244 -3.75 0.92 -11.56
CA GLY A 244 -4.06 1.97 -10.56
C GLY A 244 -5.09 1.52 -9.53
N ALA A 245 -5.21 0.22 -9.30
CA ALA A 245 -5.84 -0.34 -8.12
C ALA A 245 -4.93 -0.09 -6.92
N ASP A 246 -5.48 -0.21 -5.71
CA ASP A 246 -4.69 -0.33 -4.51
C ASP A 246 -5.14 -1.53 -3.68
N ALA A 247 -4.38 -1.88 -2.64
CA ALA A 247 -4.68 -3.04 -1.83
C ALA A 247 -4.33 -2.81 -0.36
N THR A 248 -5.01 -3.53 0.52
CA THR A 248 -4.71 -3.51 1.95
C THR A 248 -5.08 -4.83 2.60
N GLN A 249 -4.59 -5.03 3.80
CA GLN A 249 -4.97 -6.15 4.65
C GLN A 249 -6.34 -5.90 5.30
N TYR A 250 -7.03 -6.97 5.66
CA TYR A 250 -8.23 -6.99 6.50
C TYR A 250 -8.34 -8.33 7.23
N GLY A 251 -9.10 -8.36 8.34
CA GLY A 251 -9.37 -9.60 9.08
C GLY A 251 -8.11 -10.23 9.68
N GLY A 252 -7.04 -9.47 9.83
CA GLY A 252 -5.77 -9.88 10.42
C GLY A 252 -4.87 -10.76 9.55
N ASP A 253 -5.44 -11.48 8.57
CA ASP A 253 -4.67 -12.45 7.76
C ASP A 253 -5.08 -12.51 6.28
N LYS A 254 -5.93 -11.60 5.81
CA LYS A 254 -6.47 -11.56 4.44
C LYS A 254 -6.17 -10.23 3.77
N GLY A 255 -6.17 -10.23 2.44
CA GLY A 255 -5.99 -9.02 1.66
C GLY A 255 -7.18 -8.71 0.76
N ILE A 256 -7.24 -7.50 0.25
CA ILE A 256 -8.22 -7.05 -0.73
C ILE A 256 -7.58 -6.10 -1.72
N PHE A 257 -7.74 -6.38 -3.01
CA PHE A 257 -7.47 -5.44 -4.09
C PHE A 257 -8.75 -4.70 -4.44
N GLY A 258 -8.68 -3.38 -4.63
CA GLY A 258 -9.87 -2.59 -4.93
C GLY A 258 -9.66 -1.50 -5.96
N PHE A 259 -10.77 -1.16 -6.64
CA PHE A 259 -10.83 -0.07 -7.59
C PHE A 259 -9.89 -0.25 -8.80
N GLY A 260 -9.41 0.86 -9.38
CA GLY A 260 -8.55 0.82 -10.56
C GLY A 260 -9.26 1.11 -11.88
N GLY A 261 -8.56 0.94 -13.00
CA GLY A 261 -9.11 1.28 -14.33
C GLY A 261 -8.88 0.21 -15.41
N THR A 262 -9.87 0.08 -16.34
CA THR A 262 -9.86 -0.88 -17.44
C THR A 262 -10.84 -0.51 -18.56
N PRO A 263 -10.59 0.29 -19.50
CA PRO A 263 -9.84 1.56 -19.46
C PRO A 263 -10.52 2.60 -18.59
N SER A 264 -11.83 2.47 -18.30
CA SER A 264 -12.58 3.36 -17.39
C SER A 264 -12.35 2.94 -15.93
N ALA A 265 -12.45 3.92 -15.02
CA ALA A 265 -12.39 3.64 -13.59
C ALA A 265 -13.49 2.64 -13.17
N THR A 266 -13.16 1.79 -12.22
CA THR A 266 -14.07 0.80 -11.62
C THR A 266 -13.95 0.83 -10.10
N ALA A 267 -14.98 0.31 -9.42
CA ALA A 267 -14.97 0.09 -7.97
C ALA A 267 -14.95 -1.41 -7.61
N VAL A 268 -14.68 -2.28 -8.59
CA VAL A 268 -14.59 -3.74 -8.41
C VAL A 268 -13.52 -4.07 -7.38
N THR A 269 -13.77 -5.12 -6.58
CA THR A 269 -12.80 -5.63 -5.60
C THR A 269 -12.56 -7.14 -5.77
N ASN A 270 -11.39 -7.59 -5.35
CA ASN A 270 -11.03 -9.01 -5.28
C ASN A 270 -10.44 -9.32 -3.90
N LEU A 271 -11.05 -10.24 -3.20
CA LEU A 271 -10.56 -10.70 -1.91
C LEU A 271 -9.37 -11.63 -2.09
N VAL A 272 -8.43 -11.56 -1.17
CA VAL A 272 -7.27 -12.46 -1.08
C VAL A 272 -7.40 -13.28 0.19
N SER A 273 -7.41 -14.60 0.06
CA SER A 273 -7.46 -15.51 1.20
C SER A 273 -6.14 -15.49 1.99
N ASN A 274 -6.16 -16.04 3.20
CA ASN A 274 -4.95 -16.22 4.01
C ASN A 274 -3.94 -17.24 3.43
N THR A 275 -4.25 -17.83 2.29
CA THR A 275 -3.32 -18.68 1.52
C THR A 275 -2.85 -18.02 0.22
N GLY A 276 -3.21 -16.72 -0.01
CA GLY A 276 -2.82 -15.95 -1.18
C GLY A 276 -3.65 -16.25 -2.44
N VAL A 277 -4.80 -16.88 -2.29
CA VAL A 277 -5.72 -17.13 -3.43
C VAL A 277 -6.60 -15.91 -3.64
N VAL A 278 -6.55 -15.34 -4.85
CA VAL A 278 -7.39 -14.22 -5.25
C VAL A 278 -8.75 -14.74 -5.72
N ALA A 279 -9.82 -14.16 -5.19
CA ALA A 279 -11.20 -14.49 -5.58
C ALA A 279 -11.62 -13.71 -6.85
N ASP A 280 -12.70 -14.18 -7.51
CA ASP A 280 -13.36 -13.48 -8.61
C ASP A 280 -13.83 -12.08 -8.20
N ASP A 281 -14.14 -11.25 -9.20
CA ASP A 281 -14.63 -9.89 -9.01
C ASP A 281 -15.89 -9.83 -8.15
N THR A 282 -15.81 -9.02 -7.12
CA THR A 282 -16.98 -8.57 -6.34
C THR A 282 -17.44 -7.22 -6.88
N ALA A 283 -18.74 -7.08 -7.10
CA ALA A 283 -19.34 -5.85 -7.60
C ALA A 283 -18.92 -4.65 -6.70
N GLY A 284 -18.48 -3.59 -7.34
CA GLY A 284 -17.94 -2.43 -6.67
C GLY A 284 -19.00 -1.66 -5.86
N VAL A 285 -18.54 -1.10 -4.75
CA VAL A 285 -19.29 -0.17 -3.90
C VAL A 285 -18.56 1.17 -3.89
N GLY A 286 -19.30 2.26 -4.00
CA GLY A 286 -18.76 3.62 -4.03
C GLY A 286 -18.39 4.13 -5.42
N THR A 287 -17.81 5.32 -5.45
CA THR A 287 -17.41 6.03 -6.66
C THR A 287 -16.18 5.39 -7.29
N ALA A 288 -16.31 4.93 -8.54
CA ALA A 288 -15.22 4.34 -9.31
C ALA A 288 -14.06 5.33 -9.48
N ARG A 289 -12.83 4.92 -9.18
CA ARG A 289 -11.62 5.76 -9.25
C ARG A 289 -10.35 4.92 -9.41
N VAL A 290 -9.27 5.59 -9.80
CA VAL A 290 -7.94 4.97 -10.00
C VAL A 290 -6.89 5.69 -9.16
N GLU A 291 -5.70 5.08 -9.02
CA GLU A 291 -4.54 5.71 -8.37
C GLU A 291 -4.89 6.24 -6.96
N LEU A 292 -5.65 5.46 -6.22
CA LEU A 292 -6.04 5.73 -4.83
C LEU A 292 -4.91 5.35 -3.88
N ALA A 293 -5.16 5.43 -2.58
CA ALA A 293 -4.29 4.92 -1.53
C ALA A 293 -5.09 4.01 -0.60
N ALA A 294 -4.43 3.04 0.01
CA ALA A 294 -5.04 2.14 0.99
C ALA A 294 -4.11 1.92 2.19
N CYS A 295 -4.68 1.62 3.33
CA CYS A 295 -3.96 1.11 4.50
C CYS A 295 -4.89 0.31 5.39
N SER A 296 -4.32 -0.61 6.16
CA SER A 296 -4.96 -1.26 7.29
C SER A 296 -4.77 -0.43 8.58
N PHE A 297 -5.50 -0.79 9.60
CA PHE A 297 -5.39 -0.32 10.97
C PHE A 297 -5.89 -1.47 11.88
N ASN A 298 -5.03 -2.49 12.02
CA ASN A 298 -5.36 -3.79 12.61
C ASN A 298 -5.11 -3.88 14.11
#